data_5d7cdbf62b6e52bcebd7049ded3d0a35
#
_entry.id   5d7cdbf62b6e52bcebd7049ded3d0a35
#
_cell.length_a   1.000
_cell.length_b   1.000
_cell.length_c   1.000
_cell.angle_alpha   90.00
_cell.angle_beta   90.00
_cell.angle_gamma   90.00
#
_symmetry.space_group_name_H-M   'P 1'
#
loop_
_entity.id
_entity.type
_entity.pdbx_description
1 polymer ?
#
loop_
_entity_poly.entity_id
_entity_poly.type
_entity_poly.pdbx_seq_one_letter_code
_entity_poly.pdbx_strand_id
1 'polypeptide(L)'
;MNLNVEKILIIGLGMIGSSIALASKSKGIKVYGFDKSNNSIKEALEKNIIDSKVESILDINSKDFVKKVDLIIVAVPPKQTLDVLNDLKDIWNTDVTITDTSSVKNHIKLNGASNIILSHPIAGSDQSGISAANGDLFKNKKNVLCDPFNSKKGHFEKVDNFWKNALQMRTSSMSVTEHDLIFAMTSHLPHLVSYALIDSIRLSNHDVDDNAGGGLKEFLRLSGSNSEMWRDIFMLNRVD
;
A
#
# COMPACT_ATOMS: atom_id res chain seq x y z
N MET A 1 -20.86 -14.44 4.86
CA MET A 1 -19.63 -14.72 4.09
C MET A 1 -18.53 -14.99 5.09
N ASN A 2 -17.94 -16.17 5.08
CA ASN A 2 -16.84 -16.49 6.01
C ASN A 2 -15.59 -15.72 5.53
N LEU A 3 -15.25 -14.65 6.25
CA LEU A 3 -13.94 -14.01 6.11
C LEU A 3 -12.94 -15.01 6.73
N ASN A 4 -12.10 -15.65 5.91
CA ASN A 4 -11.02 -16.51 6.39
C ASN A 4 -9.88 -15.71 7.05
N VAL A 5 -10.16 -14.48 7.49
CA VAL A 5 -9.24 -13.55 8.12
C VAL A 5 -9.95 -12.91 9.31
N GLU A 6 -9.50 -13.22 10.52
CA GLU A 6 -10.04 -12.68 11.77
C GLU A 6 -9.07 -11.70 12.44
N LYS A 7 -7.78 -11.84 12.17
CA LYS A 7 -6.71 -11.07 12.80
C LYS A 7 -5.67 -10.67 11.77
N ILE A 8 -5.36 -9.40 11.70
CA ILE A 8 -4.34 -8.87 10.80
C ILE A 8 -3.26 -8.09 11.55
N LEU A 9 -2.06 -8.08 10.96
CA LEU A 9 -1.02 -7.12 11.30
C LEU A 9 -0.85 -6.13 10.16
N ILE A 10 -0.79 -4.85 10.49
CA ILE A 10 -0.42 -3.79 9.55
C ILE A 10 0.95 -3.25 9.93
N ILE A 11 1.88 -3.28 8.98
CA ILE A 11 3.21 -2.69 9.07
C ILE A 11 3.20 -1.39 8.26
N GLY A 12 3.33 -0.26 8.94
CA GLY A 12 3.16 1.08 8.37
C GLY A 12 1.77 1.66 8.66
N LEU A 13 1.70 2.60 9.61
CA LEU A 13 0.47 3.24 10.07
C LEU A 13 0.30 4.65 9.46
N GLY A 14 0.69 4.81 8.20
CA GLY A 14 0.36 5.97 7.40
C GLY A 14 -1.12 5.98 6.96
N MET A 15 -1.49 6.88 6.05
CA MET A 15 -2.86 7.02 5.53
C MET A 15 -3.43 5.69 5.00
N ILE A 16 -2.67 4.95 4.18
CA ILE A 16 -3.12 3.67 3.58
C ILE A 16 -3.29 2.59 4.67
N GLY A 17 -2.25 2.35 5.47
CA GLY A 17 -2.31 1.30 6.52
C GLY A 17 -3.40 1.58 7.55
N SER A 18 -3.55 2.82 7.99
CA SER A 18 -4.60 3.22 8.94
C SER A 18 -6.00 3.13 8.33
N SER A 19 -6.15 3.42 7.04
CA SER A 19 -7.44 3.24 6.34
C SER A 19 -7.81 1.75 6.21
N ILE A 20 -6.83 0.88 5.94
CA ILE A 20 -7.03 -0.59 5.95
C ILE A 20 -7.45 -1.05 7.36
N ALA A 21 -6.81 -0.52 8.40
CA ALA A 21 -7.15 -0.82 9.79
C ALA A 21 -8.62 -0.48 10.10
N LEU A 22 -9.03 0.74 9.81
CA LEU A 22 -10.41 1.22 10.03
C LEU A 22 -11.43 0.36 9.26
N ALA A 23 -11.18 0.11 7.97
CA ALA A 23 -12.04 -0.75 7.15
C ALA A 23 -12.15 -2.17 7.73
N SER A 24 -11.04 -2.76 8.16
CA SER A 24 -10.98 -4.10 8.74
C SER A 24 -11.73 -4.17 10.07
N LYS A 25 -11.54 -3.20 10.95
CA LYS A 25 -12.25 -3.12 12.25
C LYS A 25 -13.75 -2.99 12.07
N SER A 26 -14.23 -2.28 11.04
CA SER A 26 -15.66 -2.19 10.74
C SER A 26 -16.29 -3.55 10.37
N LYS A 27 -15.47 -4.55 10.05
CA LYS A 27 -15.88 -5.95 9.78
C LYS A 27 -15.62 -6.89 10.95
N GLY A 28 -15.23 -6.38 12.11
CA GLY A 28 -14.93 -7.19 13.31
C GLY A 28 -13.55 -7.87 13.27
N ILE A 29 -12.68 -7.51 12.32
CA ILE A 29 -11.32 -8.04 12.24
C ILE A 29 -10.46 -7.34 13.31
N LYS A 30 -9.72 -8.13 14.10
CA LYS A 30 -8.77 -7.61 15.07
C LYS A 30 -7.50 -7.12 14.38
N VAL A 31 -7.06 -5.92 14.71
CA VAL A 31 -5.92 -5.26 14.06
C VAL A 31 -4.77 -5.05 15.02
N TYR A 32 -3.63 -5.66 14.70
CA TYR A 32 -2.33 -5.34 15.27
C TYR A 32 -1.64 -4.31 14.38
N GLY A 33 -0.85 -3.42 14.98
CA GLY A 33 -0.12 -2.39 14.24
C GLY A 33 1.35 -2.34 14.62
N PHE A 34 2.20 -2.11 13.65
CA PHE A 34 3.62 -1.78 13.81
C PHE A 34 3.97 -0.59 12.91
N ASP A 35 4.71 0.35 13.46
CA ASP A 35 5.32 1.46 12.73
C ASP A 35 6.66 1.81 13.37
N LYS A 36 7.60 2.31 12.58
CA LYS A 36 8.89 2.81 13.09
C LYS A 36 8.74 4.10 13.92
N SER A 37 7.62 4.81 13.74
CA SER A 37 7.28 6.02 14.48
C SER A 37 6.43 5.68 15.71
N ASN A 38 6.99 5.83 16.89
CA ASN A 38 6.24 5.67 18.13
C ASN A 38 5.05 6.63 18.24
N ASN A 39 5.15 7.82 17.63
CA ASN A 39 4.05 8.78 17.59
C ASN A 39 2.86 8.25 16.76
N SER A 40 3.14 7.63 15.60
CA SER A 40 2.10 7.00 14.78
C SER A 40 1.41 5.85 15.52
N ILE A 41 2.17 5.02 16.23
CA ILE A 41 1.62 3.93 17.05
C ILE A 41 0.72 4.49 18.16
N LYS A 42 1.19 5.51 18.89
CA LYS A 42 0.43 6.16 19.96
C LYS A 42 -0.88 6.74 19.43
N GLU A 43 -0.81 7.52 18.36
CA GLU A 43 -1.99 8.11 17.71
C GLU A 43 -2.98 7.03 17.22
N ALA A 44 -2.47 5.93 16.64
CA ALA A 44 -3.30 4.83 16.19
C ALA A 44 -4.06 4.13 17.32
N LEU A 45 -3.44 3.98 18.50
CA LEU A 45 -4.09 3.45 19.69
C LEU A 45 -5.10 4.43 20.26
N GLU A 46 -4.75 5.70 20.43
CA GLU A 46 -5.63 6.75 20.97
C GLU A 46 -6.90 6.95 20.12
N LYS A 47 -6.74 6.88 18.79
CA LYS A 47 -7.86 6.97 17.84
C LYS A 47 -8.58 5.63 17.60
N ASN A 48 -8.23 4.58 18.35
CA ASN A 48 -8.80 3.25 18.20
C ASN A 48 -8.72 2.70 16.75
N ILE A 49 -7.67 3.05 16.03
CA ILE A 49 -7.39 2.55 14.66
C ILE A 49 -6.84 1.12 14.73
N ILE A 50 -5.98 0.84 15.69
CA ILE A 50 -5.47 -0.51 15.98
C ILE A 50 -5.92 -0.97 17.37
N ASP A 51 -6.00 -2.29 17.57
CA ASP A 51 -6.38 -2.88 18.87
C ASP A 51 -5.17 -3.11 19.77
N SER A 52 -4.02 -3.35 19.17
CA SER A 52 -2.76 -3.59 19.89
C SER A 52 -1.56 -3.24 19.02
N LYS A 53 -0.48 -2.79 19.65
CA LYS A 53 0.81 -2.61 18.98
C LYS A 53 1.64 -3.88 18.99
N VAL A 54 2.58 -3.97 18.06
CA VAL A 54 3.73 -4.89 18.08
C VAL A 54 4.96 -4.06 18.37
N GLU A 55 5.86 -4.54 19.23
CA GLU A 55 6.99 -3.74 19.71
C GLU A 55 8.14 -3.71 18.71
N SER A 56 8.38 -4.80 18.00
CA SER A 56 9.50 -4.88 17.06
C SER A 56 9.21 -5.84 15.89
N ILE A 57 9.97 -5.69 14.80
CA ILE A 57 9.91 -6.62 13.68
C ILE A 57 10.40 -8.02 14.05
N LEU A 58 11.27 -8.13 15.06
CA LEU A 58 11.74 -9.42 15.59
C LEU A 58 10.62 -10.20 16.27
N ASP A 59 9.69 -9.50 16.94
CA ASP A 59 8.52 -10.15 17.53
C ASP A 59 7.60 -10.72 16.46
N ILE A 60 7.49 -10.07 15.31
CA ILE A 60 6.70 -10.54 14.17
C ILE A 60 7.25 -11.86 13.63
N ASN A 61 8.56 -12.02 13.59
CA ASN A 61 9.24 -13.23 13.13
C ASN A 61 9.15 -14.39 14.13
N SER A 62 8.58 -14.19 15.31
CA SER A 62 8.43 -15.28 16.28
C SER A 62 7.34 -16.26 15.87
N LYS A 63 7.58 -17.56 16.10
CA LYS A 63 6.58 -18.62 15.86
C LYS A 63 5.27 -18.40 16.62
N ASP A 64 5.34 -17.78 17.78
CA ASP A 64 4.17 -17.51 18.62
C ASP A 64 3.34 -16.34 18.07
N PHE A 65 3.97 -15.35 17.43
CA PHE A 65 3.24 -14.25 16.82
C PHE A 65 2.57 -14.67 15.49
N VAL A 66 3.29 -15.44 14.67
CA VAL A 66 2.77 -15.97 13.38
C VAL A 66 1.46 -16.75 13.57
N LYS A 67 1.32 -17.48 14.70
CA LYS A 67 0.07 -18.18 15.03
C LYS A 67 -1.07 -17.25 15.46
N LYS A 68 -0.79 -15.98 15.73
CA LYS A 68 -1.77 -15.00 16.24
C LYS A 68 -2.47 -14.22 15.13
N VAL A 69 -1.94 -14.22 13.91
CA VAL A 69 -2.45 -13.43 12.78
C VAL A 69 -2.61 -14.27 11.54
N ASP A 70 -3.63 -13.96 10.75
CA ASP A 70 -3.95 -14.66 9.50
C ASP A 70 -3.29 -14.00 8.29
N LEU A 71 -3.11 -12.67 8.37
CA LEU A 71 -2.61 -11.86 7.26
C LEU A 71 -1.74 -10.71 7.78
N ILE A 72 -0.58 -10.52 7.16
CA ILE A 72 0.31 -9.38 7.38
C ILE A 72 0.23 -8.47 6.15
N ILE A 73 0.02 -7.17 6.37
CA ILE A 73 -0.08 -6.16 5.32
C ILE A 73 1.04 -5.15 5.48
N VAL A 74 1.93 -5.10 4.50
CA VAL A 74 3.04 -4.14 4.45
C VAL A 74 2.58 -2.89 3.71
N ALA A 75 2.30 -1.82 4.46
CA ALA A 75 1.77 -0.55 3.96
C ALA A 75 2.76 0.61 4.18
N VAL A 76 4.02 0.36 3.89
CA VAL A 76 5.11 1.34 3.96
C VAL A 76 5.35 2.01 2.60
N PRO A 77 6.12 3.12 2.54
CA PRO A 77 6.50 3.73 1.26
C PRO A 77 7.13 2.73 0.28
N PRO A 78 6.91 2.87 -1.04
CA PRO A 78 7.35 1.89 -2.05
C PRO A 78 8.83 1.50 -1.93
N LYS A 79 9.72 2.47 -1.69
CA LYS A 79 11.16 2.24 -1.54
C LYS A 79 11.53 1.34 -0.34
N GLN A 80 10.71 1.31 0.70
CA GLN A 80 10.96 0.53 1.92
C GLN A 80 10.32 -0.86 1.86
N THR A 81 9.43 -1.11 0.89
CA THR A 81 8.64 -2.35 0.84
C THR A 81 9.52 -3.60 0.74
N LEU A 82 10.53 -3.58 -0.14
CA LEU A 82 11.44 -4.72 -0.32
C LEU A 82 12.22 -5.03 0.96
N ASP A 83 12.73 -4.01 1.64
CA ASP A 83 13.51 -4.18 2.88
C ASP A 83 12.63 -4.79 3.98
N VAL A 84 11.41 -4.26 4.19
CA VAL A 84 10.48 -4.80 5.18
C VAL A 84 10.06 -6.23 4.85
N LEU A 85 9.84 -6.57 3.57
CA LEU A 85 9.55 -7.95 3.18
C LEU A 85 10.73 -8.88 3.44
N ASN A 86 11.98 -8.43 3.23
CA ASN A 86 13.19 -9.19 3.57
C ASN A 86 13.37 -9.36 5.09
N ASP A 87 13.01 -8.35 5.88
CA ASP A 87 13.04 -8.45 7.34
C ASP A 87 12.08 -9.53 7.86
N LEU A 88 11.04 -9.88 7.09
CA LEU A 88 10.07 -10.94 7.39
C LEU A 88 10.49 -12.34 6.86
N LYS A 89 11.73 -12.52 6.41
CA LYS A 89 12.18 -13.77 5.75
C LYS A 89 12.00 -15.03 6.61
N ASP A 90 12.09 -14.91 7.93
CA ASP A 90 11.99 -16.06 8.85
C ASP A 90 10.58 -16.65 8.92
N ILE A 91 9.58 -15.89 8.44
CA ILE A 91 8.18 -16.33 8.36
C ILE A 91 7.72 -16.59 6.91
N TRP A 92 8.59 -16.49 5.92
CA TRP A 92 8.30 -17.00 4.60
C TRP A 92 8.05 -18.52 4.69
N ASN A 93 7.16 -19.03 3.87
CA ASN A 93 6.81 -20.44 3.85
C ASN A 93 6.05 -20.97 5.09
N THR A 94 5.52 -20.07 5.92
CA THR A 94 4.60 -20.42 7.01
C THR A 94 3.13 -20.30 6.54
N ASP A 95 2.18 -20.60 7.41
CA ASP A 95 0.74 -20.53 7.12
C ASP A 95 0.20 -19.08 7.14
N VAL A 96 0.95 -18.13 7.72
CA VAL A 96 0.57 -16.72 7.66
C VAL A 96 0.76 -16.19 6.24
N THR A 97 -0.21 -15.43 5.76
CA THR A 97 -0.13 -14.80 4.44
C THR A 97 0.44 -13.39 4.57
N ILE A 98 1.28 -12.98 3.62
CA ILE A 98 1.84 -11.64 3.58
C ILE A 98 1.39 -10.97 2.28
N THR A 99 1.01 -9.69 2.36
CA THR A 99 0.72 -8.84 1.20
C THR A 99 1.27 -7.45 1.41
N ASP A 100 1.42 -6.69 0.34
CA ASP A 100 1.86 -5.30 0.39
C ASP A 100 0.83 -4.35 -0.25
N THR A 101 1.16 -3.07 -0.30
CA THR A 101 0.33 -2.03 -0.94
C THR A 101 1.12 -1.13 -1.89
N SER A 102 2.35 -1.52 -2.24
CA SER A 102 3.26 -0.70 -3.05
C SER A 102 2.72 -0.43 -4.46
N SER A 103 3.01 0.75 -4.99
CA SER A 103 2.62 1.16 -6.34
C SER A 103 3.49 0.57 -7.45
N VAL A 104 4.65 -0.01 -7.13
CA VAL A 104 5.59 -0.64 -8.07
C VAL A 104 5.88 -2.06 -7.58
N LYS A 105 5.95 -3.02 -8.49
CA LYS A 105 6.05 -4.45 -8.16
C LYS A 105 7.33 -5.13 -8.65
N ASN A 106 7.84 -4.74 -9.81
CA ASN A 106 8.94 -5.49 -10.45
C ASN A 106 10.27 -5.43 -9.68
N HIS A 107 10.47 -4.40 -8.83
CA HIS A 107 11.64 -4.31 -7.97
C HIS A 107 11.61 -5.28 -6.78
N ILE A 108 10.45 -5.85 -6.44
CA ILE A 108 10.29 -6.80 -5.33
C ILE A 108 10.72 -8.18 -5.79
N LYS A 109 11.96 -8.55 -5.50
CA LYS A 109 12.56 -9.84 -5.83
C LYS A 109 12.86 -10.61 -4.54
N LEU A 110 12.09 -11.66 -4.27
CA LEU A 110 12.18 -12.47 -3.06
C LEU A 110 12.38 -13.92 -3.45
N ASN A 111 13.55 -14.48 -3.14
CA ASN A 111 13.87 -15.85 -3.47
C ASN A 111 13.41 -16.80 -2.37
N GLY A 112 12.55 -17.75 -2.73
CA GLY A 112 12.09 -18.79 -1.83
C GLY A 112 10.84 -18.42 -0.99
N ALA A 113 10.23 -17.27 -1.18
CA ALA A 113 8.95 -16.95 -0.56
C ALA A 113 7.81 -17.75 -1.22
N SER A 114 6.87 -18.28 -0.42
CA SER A 114 5.74 -19.04 -0.94
C SER A 114 4.38 -18.66 -0.31
N ASN A 115 4.36 -17.61 0.52
CA ASN A 115 3.17 -17.12 1.21
C ASN A 115 2.97 -15.61 1.00
N ILE A 116 3.56 -15.04 -0.05
CA ILE A 116 3.50 -13.61 -0.34
C ILE A 116 2.75 -13.37 -1.64
N ILE A 117 1.69 -12.57 -1.57
CA ILE A 117 0.93 -12.08 -2.73
C ILE A 117 1.07 -10.56 -2.77
N LEU A 118 1.57 -10.01 -3.86
CA LEU A 118 1.72 -8.58 -4.00
C LEU A 118 0.39 -7.94 -4.38
N SER A 119 0.05 -6.81 -3.73
CA SER A 119 -1.20 -6.07 -3.95
C SER A 119 -0.92 -4.60 -4.25
N HIS A 120 -1.75 -4.01 -5.11
CA HIS A 120 -1.75 -2.57 -5.34
C HIS A 120 -3.18 -2.04 -5.31
N PRO A 121 -3.64 -1.53 -4.16
CA PRO A 121 -4.94 -0.86 -4.07
C PRO A 121 -4.85 0.49 -4.79
N ILE A 122 -5.69 0.66 -5.84
CA ILE A 122 -5.75 1.88 -6.63
C ILE A 122 -6.66 2.87 -5.90
N ALA A 123 -6.16 3.35 -4.79
CA ALA A 123 -6.83 4.31 -3.92
C ALA A 123 -5.77 5.18 -3.25
N GLY A 124 -6.02 6.46 -3.20
CA GLY A 124 -5.11 7.44 -2.61
C GLY A 124 -5.82 8.75 -2.31
N SER A 125 -5.10 9.64 -1.67
CA SER A 125 -5.50 11.01 -1.37
C SER A 125 -4.26 11.89 -1.52
N ASP A 126 -4.47 13.18 -1.73
CA ASP A 126 -3.46 14.24 -1.64
C ASP A 126 -2.97 14.48 -0.21
N GLN A 127 -3.71 13.96 0.78
CA GLN A 127 -3.34 14.02 2.18
C GLN A 127 -2.49 12.82 2.59
N SER A 128 -1.69 13.00 3.63
CA SER A 128 -0.78 11.98 4.17
C SER A 128 -0.90 11.85 5.69
N GLY A 129 -0.32 10.79 6.24
CA GLY A 129 -0.32 10.53 7.67
C GLY A 129 -1.60 9.86 8.18
N ILE A 130 -1.59 9.55 9.46
CA ILE A 130 -2.66 8.80 10.12
C ILE A 130 -3.97 9.59 10.21
N SER A 131 -3.89 10.92 10.33
CA SER A 131 -5.05 11.81 10.40
C SER A 131 -5.87 11.86 9.10
N ALA A 132 -5.28 11.45 7.98
CA ALA A 132 -5.93 11.33 6.68
C ALA A 132 -6.61 9.96 6.47
N ALA A 133 -6.57 9.08 7.46
CA ALA A 133 -7.16 7.75 7.37
C ALA A 133 -8.68 7.81 7.20
N ASN A 134 -9.17 6.99 6.24
CA ASN A 134 -10.59 6.89 5.94
C ASN A 134 -10.98 5.42 5.68
N GLY A 135 -11.85 4.85 6.51
CA GLY A 135 -12.30 3.46 6.38
C GLY A 135 -13.07 3.16 5.09
N ASP A 136 -13.57 4.19 4.40
CA ASP A 136 -14.29 4.05 3.13
C ASP A 136 -13.39 4.27 1.90
N LEU A 137 -12.10 4.55 2.09
CA LEU A 137 -11.13 4.86 1.04
C LEU A 137 -11.14 3.85 -0.11
N PHE A 138 -11.35 2.58 0.21
CA PHE A 138 -11.20 1.46 -0.72
C PHE A 138 -12.50 1.02 -1.39
N LYS A 139 -13.66 1.43 -0.88
CA LYS A 139 -14.97 0.99 -1.37
C LYS A 139 -15.11 1.21 -2.88
N ASN A 140 -15.47 0.12 -3.59
CA ASN A 140 -15.67 0.08 -5.05
C ASN A 140 -14.43 0.45 -5.88
N LYS A 141 -13.27 0.62 -5.26
CA LYS A 141 -12.00 0.84 -5.96
C LYS A 141 -11.42 -0.48 -6.50
N LYS A 142 -10.42 -0.38 -7.38
CA LYS A 142 -9.71 -1.53 -7.94
C LYS A 142 -8.52 -1.87 -7.06
N ASN A 143 -8.25 -3.16 -6.88
CA ASN A 143 -6.97 -3.66 -6.38
C ASN A 143 -6.38 -4.65 -7.38
N VAL A 144 -5.09 -4.53 -7.65
CA VAL A 144 -4.38 -5.45 -8.54
C VAL A 144 -3.52 -6.39 -7.71
N LEU A 145 -3.64 -7.69 -8.00
CA LEU A 145 -2.89 -8.75 -7.36
C LEU A 145 -1.84 -9.31 -8.32
N CYS A 146 -0.62 -9.53 -7.81
CA CYS A 146 0.44 -10.20 -8.53
C CYS A 146 1.01 -11.33 -7.67
N ASP A 147 1.18 -12.51 -8.27
CA ASP A 147 1.81 -13.67 -7.61
C ASP A 147 3.07 -14.09 -8.37
N PRO A 148 4.20 -13.34 -8.26
CA PRO A 148 5.44 -13.67 -8.94
C PRO A 148 6.20 -14.84 -8.29
N PHE A 149 5.77 -15.30 -7.12
CA PHE A 149 6.48 -16.29 -6.31
C PHE A 149 5.85 -17.68 -6.38
N ASN A 150 4.78 -17.87 -7.16
CA ASN A 150 4.01 -19.11 -7.25
C ASN A 150 3.61 -19.59 -5.86
N SER A 151 2.89 -18.76 -5.13
CA SER A 151 2.53 -18.98 -3.74
C SER A 151 1.78 -20.30 -3.54
N LYS A 152 1.93 -20.89 -2.35
CA LYS A 152 1.19 -22.11 -2.01
C LYS A 152 -0.31 -21.84 -2.06
N LYS A 153 -1.07 -22.91 -2.40
CA LYS A 153 -2.53 -22.86 -2.45
C LYS A 153 -3.14 -22.26 -1.18
N GLY A 154 -4.08 -21.36 -1.35
CA GLY A 154 -4.82 -20.70 -0.28
C GLY A 154 -4.35 -19.29 0.06
N HIS A 155 -3.09 -18.93 -0.19
CA HIS A 155 -2.60 -17.57 0.09
C HIS A 155 -3.20 -16.54 -0.87
N PHE A 156 -3.25 -16.86 -2.17
CA PHE A 156 -3.87 -15.99 -3.15
C PHE A 156 -5.35 -15.73 -2.85
N GLU A 157 -6.10 -16.82 -2.61
CA GLU A 157 -7.52 -16.74 -2.28
C GLU A 157 -7.76 -15.96 -0.99
N LYS A 158 -6.88 -16.10 0.02
CA LYS A 158 -6.99 -15.34 1.28
C LYS A 158 -6.84 -13.84 1.04
N VAL A 159 -5.83 -13.42 0.27
CA VAL A 159 -5.62 -12.00 -0.07
C VAL A 159 -6.76 -11.47 -0.93
N ASP A 160 -7.16 -12.20 -1.98
CA ASP A 160 -8.26 -11.81 -2.86
C ASP A 160 -9.58 -11.62 -2.09
N ASN A 161 -9.92 -12.58 -1.23
CA ASN A 161 -11.11 -12.51 -0.39
C ASN A 161 -11.05 -11.37 0.63
N PHE A 162 -9.88 -11.10 1.22
CA PHE A 162 -9.71 -9.99 2.13
C PHE A 162 -10.01 -8.65 1.44
N TRP A 163 -9.39 -8.39 0.28
CA TRP A 163 -9.63 -7.14 -0.44
C TRP A 163 -11.08 -7.00 -0.93
N LYS A 164 -11.70 -8.08 -1.40
CA LYS A 164 -13.10 -8.08 -1.87
C LYS A 164 -14.09 -7.89 -0.73
N ASN A 165 -13.94 -8.64 0.35
CA ASN A 165 -14.99 -8.74 1.37
C ASN A 165 -14.79 -7.79 2.54
N ALA A 166 -13.56 -7.59 3.02
CA ALA A 166 -13.27 -6.67 4.12
C ALA A 166 -13.22 -5.22 3.64
N LEU A 167 -12.53 -4.96 2.52
CA LEU A 167 -12.34 -3.61 2.00
C LEU A 167 -13.29 -3.24 0.85
N GLN A 168 -14.13 -4.18 0.39
CA GLN A 168 -15.14 -3.98 -0.66
C GLN A 168 -14.54 -3.48 -1.99
N MET A 169 -13.36 -4.01 -2.35
CA MET A 169 -12.67 -3.69 -3.59
C MET A 169 -13.03 -4.66 -4.72
N ARG A 170 -12.84 -4.22 -5.95
CA ARG A 170 -12.83 -5.10 -7.13
C ARG A 170 -11.39 -5.53 -7.38
N THR A 171 -11.13 -6.82 -7.43
CA THR A 171 -9.77 -7.33 -7.67
C THR A 171 -9.59 -7.80 -9.10
N SER A 172 -8.37 -7.71 -9.60
CA SER A 172 -7.88 -8.35 -10.83
C SER A 172 -6.46 -8.84 -10.61
N SER A 173 -6.01 -9.81 -11.40
CA SER A 173 -4.64 -10.31 -11.34
C SER A 173 -3.90 -10.08 -12.65
N MET A 174 -2.59 -9.86 -12.58
CA MET A 174 -1.69 -9.76 -13.72
C MET A 174 -0.24 -10.04 -13.29
N SER A 175 0.65 -10.18 -14.26
CA SER A 175 2.09 -10.30 -13.97
C SER A 175 2.66 -8.98 -13.43
N VAL A 176 3.78 -9.05 -12.70
CA VAL A 176 4.46 -7.82 -12.19
C VAL A 176 4.93 -6.92 -13.32
N THR A 177 5.38 -7.51 -14.44
CA THR A 177 5.84 -6.75 -15.62
C THR A 177 4.68 -6.01 -16.28
N GLU A 178 3.55 -6.68 -16.48
CA GLU A 178 2.34 -6.07 -17.03
C GLU A 178 1.80 -4.96 -16.10
N HIS A 179 1.80 -5.21 -14.79
CA HIS A 179 1.41 -4.23 -13.79
C HIS A 179 2.22 -2.94 -13.93
N ASP A 180 3.54 -3.05 -13.89
CA ASP A 180 4.40 -1.88 -13.87
C ASP A 180 4.36 -1.12 -15.20
N LEU A 181 4.20 -1.82 -16.33
CA LEU A 181 4.01 -1.19 -17.64
C LEU A 181 2.68 -0.41 -17.72
N ILE A 182 1.57 -1.01 -17.29
CA ILE A 182 0.25 -0.36 -17.29
C ILE A 182 0.28 0.88 -16.40
N PHE A 183 0.81 0.76 -15.17
CA PHE A 183 0.83 1.89 -14.23
C PHE A 183 1.88 2.95 -14.60
N ALA A 184 2.94 2.60 -15.32
CA ALA A 184 3.83 3.59 -15.94
C ALA A 184 3.05 4.53 -16.87
N MET A 185 2.19 3.98 -17.73
CA MET A 185 1.43 4.77 -18.71
C MET A 185 0.22 5.48 -18.10
N THR A 186 -0.52 4.81 -17.21
CA THR A 186 -1.82 5.31 -16.72
C THR A 186 -1.75 6.15 -15.46
N SER A 187 -0.64 6.10 -14.73
CA SER A 187 -0.43 6.79 -13.46
C SER A 187 0.90 7.55 -13.42
N HIS A 188 2.04 6.87 -13.64
CA HIS A 188 3.34 7.49 -13.40
C HIS A 188 3.65 8.58 -14.40
N LEU A 189 3.46 8.33 -15.70
CA LEU A 189 3.69 9.32 -16.75
C LEU A 189 2.80 10.56 -16.60
N PRO A 190 1.49 10.48 -16.35
CA PRO A 190 0.65 11.64 -16.06
C PRO A 190 1.18 12.51 -14.91
N HIS A 191 1.66 11.91 -13.82
CA HIS A 191 2.23 12.68 -12.70
C HIS A 191 3.56 13.32 -13.09
N LEU A 192 4.43 12.60 -13.81
CA LEU A 192 5.71 13.15 -14.27
C LEU A 192 5.50 14.36 -15.18
N VAL A 193 4.58 14.25 -16.15
CA VAL A 193 4.21 15.37 -17.04
C VAL A 193 3.64 16.53 -16.25
N SER A 194 2.82 16.25 -15.23
CA SER A 194 2.26 17.27 -14.34
C SER A 194 3.34 18.06 -13.61
N TYR A 195 4.31 17.39 -12.99
CA TYR A 195 5.43 18.04 -12.33
C TYR A 195 6.25 18.90 -13.31
N ALA A 196 6.58 18.33 -14.49
CA ALA A 196 7.34 19.06 -15.51
C ALA A 196 6.61 20.29 -16.04
N LEU A 197 5.29 20.20 -16.25
CA LEU A 197 4.47 21.33 -16.69
C LEU A 197 4.46 22.45 -15.65
N ILE A 198 4.19 22.13 -14.39
CA ILE A 198 4.12 23.13 -13.32
C ILE A 198 5.49 23.78 -13.10
N ASP A 199 6.58 23.02 -13.15
CA ASP A 199 7.93 23.58 -13.06
C ASP A 199 8.24 24.51 -14.24
N SER A 200 7.84 24.17 -15.46
CA SER A 200 7.99 25.01 -16.65
C SER A 200 7.20 26.32 -16.53
N ILE A 201 5.98 26.29 -16.00
CA ILE A 201 5.17 27.48 -15.75
C ILE A 201 5.86 28.38 -14.71
N ARG A 202 6.34 27.81 -13.62
CA ARG A 202 7.06 28.54 -12.56
C ARG A 202 8.30 29.27 -13.08
N LEU A 203 8.98 28.67 -14.07
CA LEU A 203 10.18 29.25 -14.69
C LEU A 203 9.88 30.31 -15.77
N SER A 204 8.64 30.41 -16.22
CA SER A 204 8.26 31.25 -17.36
C SER A 204 8.21 32.76 -17.07
N ASN A 205 8.27 33.19 -15.83
CA ASN A 205 8.09 34.57 -15.37
C ASN A 205 6.77 35.27 -15.81
N HIS A 206 5.77 34.48 -16.25
CA HIS A 206 4.45 34.97 -16.59
C HIS A 206 3.46 34.70 -15.46
N ASP A 207 2.61 35.69 -15.17
CA ASP A 207 1.45 35.45 -14.31
C ASP A 207 0.40 34.67 -15.09
N VAL A 208 0.18 33.44 -14.70
CA VAL A 208 -0.77 32.52 -15.37
C VAL A 208 -2.07 32.30 -14.59
N ASP A 209 -2.16 32.80 -13.36
CA ASP A 209 -3.22 32.44 -12.42
C ASP A 209 -4.58 32.90 -12.94
N ASP A 210 -4.68 34.14 -13.43
CA ASP A 210 -5.92 34.70 -13.98
C ASP A 210 -6.37 34.02 -15.30
N ASN A 211 -5.46 33.33 -15.99
CA ASN A 211 -5.70 32.67 -17.26
C ASN A 211 -5.80 31.14 -17.14
N ALA A 212 -5.75 30.61 -15.92
CA ALA A 212 -5.76 29.17 -15.66
C ALA A 212 -7.13 28.55 -15.90
N GLY A 213 -7.29 27.82 -16.98
CA GLY A 213 -8.49 27.03 -17.31
C GLY A 213 -8.53 25.69 -16.55
N GLY A 214 -9.64 24.93 -16.78
CA GLY A 214 -9.87 23.62 -16.13
C GLY A 214 -8.75 22.61 -16.37
N GLY A 215 -8.13 22.61 -17.55
CA GLY A 215 -7.00 21.72 -17.86
C GLY A 215 -5.82 21.93 -16.93
N LEU A 216 -5.40 23.18 -16.69
CA LEU A 216 -4.28 23.46 -15.78
C LEU A 216 -4.61 23.05 -14.33
N LYS A 217 -5.87 23.21 -13.90
CA LYS A 217 -6.31 22.83 -12.55
C LYS A 217 -6.12 21.33 -12.27
N GLU A 218 -6.35 20.45 -13.27
CA GLU A 218 -6.12 19.00 -13.13
C GLU A 218 -4.62 18.68 -13.00
N PHE A 219 -3.74 19.35 -13.75
CA PHE A 219 -2.30 19.20 -13.59
C PHE A 219 -1.81 19.74 -12.24
N LEU A 220 -2.35 20.86 -11.76
CA LEU A 220 -2.06 21.36 -10.42
C LEU A 220 -2.46 20.38 -9.32
N ARG A 221 -3.63 19.74 -9.45
CA ARG A 221 -4.07 18.70 -8.51
C ARG A 221 -3.12 17.52 -8.47
N LEU A 222 -2.67 17.02 -9.63
CA LEU A 222 -1.71 15.91 -9.71
C LEU A 222 -0.34 16.30 -9.12
N SER A 223 0.17 17.49 -9.46
CA SER A 223 1.48 17.97 -8.99
C SER A 223 1.50 18.35 -7.51
N GLY A 224 0.33 18.54 -6.87
CA GLY A 224 0.19 18.73 -5.44
C GLY A 224 0.45 17.50 -4.58
N SER A 225 0.64 16.32 -5.21
CA SER A 225 0.98 15.07 -4.53
C SER A 225 2.39 15.10 -3.93
N ASN A 226 2.67 14.22 -2.95
CA ASN A 226 3.97 14.14 -2.30
C ASN A 226 5.10 13.83 -3.31
N SER A 227 5.95 14.81 -3.59
CA SER A 227 7.01 14.73 -4.60
C SER A 227 8.08 13.69 -4.28
N GLU A 228 8.38 13.47 -3.00
CA GLU A 228 9.36 12.46 -2.59
C GLU A 228 8.86 11.04 -2.86
N MET A 229 7.61 10.76 -2.54
CA MET A 229 6.96 9.49 -2.87
C MET A 229 6.95 9.25 -4.39
N TRP A 230 6.62 10.25 -5.19
CA TRP A 230 6.59 10.14 -6.65
C TRP A 230 7.97 9.96 -7.26
N ARG A 231 8.99 10.69 -6.77
CA ARG A 231 10.39 10.44 -7.14
C ARG A 231 10.77 8.98 -6.93
N ASP A 232 10.42 8.41 -5.77
CA ASP A 232 10.74 7.02 -5.46
C ASP A 232 9.99 6.05 -6.39
N ILE A 233 8.72 6.32 -6.70
CA ILE A 233 7.93 5.54 -7.68
C ILE A 233 8.59 5.57 -9.08
N PHE A 234 8.99 6.75 -9.57
CA PHE A 234 9.64 6.89 -10.88
C PHE A 234 10.96 6.12 -10.92
N MET A 235 11.76 6.23 -9.86
CA MET A 235 13.05 5.53 -9.79
C MET A 235 12.90 4.01 -9.71
N LEU A 236 11.89 3.50 -9.01
CA LEU A 236 11.63 2.06 -8.86
C LEU A 236 11.02 1.43 -10.13
N ASN A 237 10.26 2.21 -10.90
CA ASN A 237 9.66 1.74 -12.16
C ASN A 237 10.42 2.24 -13.40
N ARG A 238 11.68 2.58 -13.25
CA ARG A 238 12.57 2.90 -14.36
C ARG A 238 12.97 1.62 -15.07
N VAL A 239 12.70 1.58 -16.37
CA VAL A 239 13.26 0.55 -17.27
C VAL A 239 14.63 1.05 -17.73
N ASP A 240 15.69 0.28 -17.52
CA ASP A 240 17.04 0.61 -17.98
C ASP A 240 17.16 0.38 -19.50
#